data_be0034f0c380bd0acb0f1eef12564b40
#
_entry.id   be0034f0c380bd0acb0f1eef12564b40
#
_cell.length_a   1.000
_cell.length_b   1.000
_cell.length_c   1.000
_cell.angle_alpha   90.00
_cell.angle_beta   90.00
_cell.angle_gamma   90.00
#
_symmetry.space_group_name_H-M   'P 1'
#
loop_
_entity.id
_entity.type
_entity.pdbx_description
1 polymer ?
#
loop_
_entity_poly.entity_id
_entity_poly.type
_entity_poly.pdbx_seq_one_letter_code
_entity_poly.pdbx_strand_id
1 'polypeptide(L)'
;MIFGKIDYINLLPLHIYLKKYPLPNGYKASMEYKKGVPSKLNKDLFYRRIDAAIISSIESARKKYKNLDLGICANKRVLSVLVEKNTLNAKDPSSATSNALAKVLKQDGKVIIGDKAL
;
A
#
# COMPACT_ATOMS: atom_id res chain seq x y z
N MET A 1 -13.88 -9.99 10.78
CA MET A 1 -13.34 -9.23 9.63
C MET A 1 -11.83 -9.07 9.80
N ILE A 2 -11.04 -9.45 8.80
CA ILE A 2 -9.58 -9.35 8.83
C ILE A 2 -9.16 -8.13 8.02
N PHE A 3 -8.51 -7.16 8.67
CA PHE A 3 -8.01 -5.95 8.04
C PHE A 3 -6.50 -6.01 7.80
N GLY A 4 -6.08 -5.82 6.55
CA GLY A 4 -4.67 -5.75 6.18
C GLY A 4 -4.05 -4.42 6.60
N LYS A 5 -3.10 -4.48 7.55
CA LYS A 5 -2.44 -3.31 8.14
C LYS A 5 -1.03 -3.14 7.60
N ILE A 6 -0.71 -1.93 7.14
CA ILE A 6 0.65 -1.51 6.80
C ILE A 6 1.16 -0.61 7.93
N ASP A 7 2.33 -0.93 8.48
CA ASP A 7 2.93 -0.14 9.58
C ASP A 7 3.75 1.06 9.03
N TYR A 8 3.16 1.83 8.10
CA TYR A 8 3.76 3.06 7.63
C TYR A 8 3.24 4.26 8.42
N ILE A 9 4.12 5.21 8.70
CA ILE A 9 3.79 6.40 9.53
C ILE A 9 2.67 7.24 8.91
N ASN A 10 2.58 7.31 7.60
CA ASN A 10 1.54 8.04 6.87
C ASN A 10 0.14 7.41 7.01
N LEU A 11 0.06 6.14 7.45
CA LEU A 11 -1.19 5.44 7.77
C LEU A 11 -1.55 5.48 9.26
N LEU A 12 -0.67 6.01 10.10
CA LEU A 12 -0.89 6.09 11.54
C LEU A 12 -2.19 6.81 11.92
N PRO A 13 -2.56 7.97 11.31
CA PRO A 13 -3.82 8.63 11.62
C PRO A 13 -5.05 7.74 11.40
N LEU A 14 -5.07 7.00 10.27
CA LEU A 14 -6.15 6.06 9.98
C LEU A 14 -6.21 4.93 11.02
N HIS A 15 -5.06 4.36 11.40
CA HIS A 15 -5.03 3.29 12.39
C HIS A 15 -5.46 3.74 13.76
N ILE A 16 -5.10 4.97 14.19
CA ILE A 16 -5.56 5.56 15.43
C ILE A 16 -7.07 5.79 15.38
N TYR A 17 -7.57 6.32 14.26
CA TYR A 17 -9.00 6.53 14.07
C TYR A 17 -9.78 5.21 14.19
N LEU A 18 -9.42 4.19 13.42
CA LEU A 18 -10.07 2.87 13.46
C LEU A 18 -10.05 2.25 14.86
N LYS A 19 -8.95 2.45 15.60
CA LYS A 19 -8.82 1.93 16.97
C LYS A 19 -9.69 2.66 17.99
N LYS A 20 -9.84 3.99 17.82
CA LYS A 20 -10.60 4.86 18.76
C LYS A 20 -12.05 5.02 18.37
N TYR A 21 -12.42 4.78 17.13
CA TYR A 21 -13.79 4.99 16.64
C TYR A 21 -14.77 4.12 17.43
N PRO A 22 -15.90 4.69 17.89
CA PRO A 22 -16.91 3.98 18.68
C PRO A 22 -17.74 3.05 17.78
N LEU A 23 -17.14 1.94 17.36
CA LEU A 23 -17.89 0.88 16.70
C LEU A 23 -18.72 0.12 17.74
N PRO A 24 -19.91 -0.38 17.38
CA PRO A 24 -20.65 -1.31 18.21
C PRO A 24 -19.75 -2.47 18.68
N ASN A 25 -19.87 -2.86 19.94
CA ASN A 25 -18.95 -3.80 20.59
C ASN A 25 -18.72 -5.10 19.80
N GLY A 26 -19.76 -5.63 19.13
CA GLY A 26 -19.64 -6.84 18.31
C GLY A 26 -18.69 -6.70 17.11
N TYR A 27 -18.68 -5.55 16.45
CA TYR A 27 -17.77 -5.30 15.31
C TYR A 27 -16.32 -5.14 15.75
N LYS A 28 -16.09 -4.47 16.87
CA LYS A 28 -14.73 -4.22 17.39
C LYS A 28 -14.07 -5.51 17.88
N ALA A 29 -14.83 -6.38 18.53
CA ALA A 29 -14.36 -7.69 18.99
C ALA A 29 -14.03 -8.66 17.85
N SER A 30 -14.69 -8.52 16.69
CA SER A 30 -14.47 -9.38 15.52
C SER A 30 -13.43 -8.87 14.52
N MET A 31 -12.78 -7.70 14.78
CA MET A 31 -11.82 -7.11 13.86
C MET A 31 -10.39 -7.56 14.18
N GLU A 32 -9.85 -8.38 13.31
CA GLU A 32 -8.46 -8.83 13.36
C GLU A 32 -7.58 -8.01 12.42
N TYR A 33 -6.32 -7.81 12.81
CA TYR A 33 -5.33 -7.09 12.00
C TYR A 33 -4.23 -8.02 11.50
N LYS A 34 -4.06 -8.10 10.19
CA LYS A 34 -2.95 -8.83 9.57
C LYS A 34 -1.92 -7.86 9.01
N LYS A 35 -0.74 -7.84 9.61
CA LYS A 35 0.36 -6.98 9.16
C LYS A 35 1.01 -7.49 7.88
N GLY A 36 1.41 -6.55 7.02
CA GLY A 36 2.13 -6.89 5.80
C GLY A 36 2.59 -5.66 5.02
N VAL A 37 3.50 -5.89 4.09
CA VAL A 37 3.87 -4.89 3.08
C VAL A 37 2.80 -4.80 1.99
N PRO A 38 2.69 -3.67 1.26
CA PRO A 38 1.65 -3.49 0.25
C PRO A 38 1.51 -4.63 -0.76
N SER A 39 2.62 -5.13 -1.28
CA SER A 39 2.62 -6.23 -2.26
C SER A 39 2.06 -7.54 -1.71
N LYS A 40 2.31 -7.84 -0.42
CA LYS A 40 1.76 -9.00 0.25
C LYS A 40 0.27 -8.83 0.50
N LEU A 41 -0.15 -7.66 0.99
CA LEU A 41 -1.56 -7.37 1.25
C LEU A 41 -2.40 -7.34 -0.03
N ASN A 42 -1.84 -6.86 -1.14
CA ASN A 42 -2.48 -6.97 -2.47
C ASN A 42 -2.81 -8.43 -2.80
N LYS A 43 -1.84 -9.34 -2.61
CA LYS A 43 -2.04 -10.78 -2.84
C LYS A 43 -3.06 -11.38 -1.87
N ASP A 44 -2.95 -11.04 -0.59
CA ASP A 44 -3.85 -11.57 0.43
C ASP A 44 -5.31 -11.12 0.19
N LEU A 45 -5.51 -9.87 -0.22
CA LEU A 45 -6.83 -9.36 -0.60
C LEU A 45 -7.34 -10.01 -1.89
N PHE A 46 -6.47 -10.18 -2.89
CA PHE A 46 -6.82 -10.84 -4.15
C PHE A 46 -7.32 -12.27 -3.92
N TYR A 47 -6.67 -13.02 -3.05
CA TYR A 47 -7.05 -14.40 -2.71
C TYR A 47 -8.06 -14.49 -1.55
N ARG A 48 -8.67 -13.37 -1.14
CA ARG A 48 -9.66 -13.31 -0.05
C ARG A 48 -9.17 -13.87 1.28
N ARG A 49 -7.88 -13.70 1.57
CA ARG A 49 -7.27 -14.05 2.86
C ARG A 49 -7.41 -12.94 3.89
N ILE A 50 -7.81 -11.76 3.45
CA ILE A 50 -8.19 -10.59 4.22
C ILE A 50 -9.41 -9.94 3.56
N ASP A 51 -10.22 -9.23 4.35
CA ASP A 51 -11.49 -8.66 3.89
C ASP A 51 -11.34 -7.22 3.41
N ALA A 52 -10.43 -6.46 4.00
CA ALA A 52 -10.16 -5.08 3.64
C ALA A 52 -8.68 -4.72 3.87
N ALA A 53 -8.15 -3.79 3.09
CA ALA A 53 -6.80 -3.25 3.26
C ALA A 53 -6.62 -1.93 2.51
N ILE A 54 -5.62 -1.15 2.91
CA ILE A 54 -5.03 -0.15 2.04
C ILE A 54 -4.07 -0.88 1.09
N ILE A 55 -4.34 -0.80 -0.20
CA ILE A 55 -3.58 -1.48 -1.25
C ILE A 55 -2.99 -0.47 -2.23
N SER A 56 -2.11 -0.92 -3.10
CA SER A 56 -1.53 -0.04 -4.13
C SER A 56 -2.59 0.44 -5.12
N SER A 57 -2.51 1.69 -5.57
CA SER A 57 -3.47 2.30 -6.49
C SER A 57 -3.62 1.51 -7.80
N ILE A 58 -2.53 0.95 -8.32
CA ILE A 58 -2.59 0.12 -9.53
C ILE A 58 -3.38 -1.18 -9.30
N GLU A 59 -3.31 -1.75 -8.10
CA GLU A 59 -4.07 -2.95 -7.75
C GLU A 59 -5.54 -2.60 -7.51
N SER A 60 -5.83 -1.47 -6.85
CA SER A 60 -7.20 -1.03 -6.55
C SER A 60 -8.04 -0.72 -7.80
N ALA A 61 -7.38 -0.43 -8.93
CA ALA A 61 -8.05 -0.20 -10.21
C ALA A 61 -8.70 -1.45 -10.81
N ARG A 62 -8.45 -2.64 -10.27
CA ARG A 62 -9.09 -3.87 -10.74
C ARG A 62 -10.58 -3.88 -10.37
N LYS A 63 -11.44 -4.22 -11.32
CA LYS A 63 -12.91 -4.32 -11.13
C LYS A 63 -13.35 -5.28 -10.01
N LYS A 64 -12.45 -6.11 -9.53
CA LYS A 64 -12.69 -7.09 -8.46
C LYS A 64 -12.94 -6.46 -7.10
N TYR A 65 -12.45 -5.24 -6.87
CA TYR A 65 -12.48 -4.59 -5.56
C TYR A 65 -13.56 -3.53 -5.48
N LYS A 66 -14.14 -3.39 -4.28
CA LYS A 66 -14.96 -2.23 -3.92
C LYS A 66 -14.05 -1.20 -3.25
N ASN A 67 -13.86 -0.07 -3.90
CA ASN A 67 -13.11 1.04 -3.34
C ASN A 67 -14.01 1.86 -2.40
N LEU A 68 -13.41 2.42 -1.35
CA LEU A 68 -14.09 3.22 -0.33
C LEU A 68 -13.77 4.72 -0.45
N ASP A 69 -13.23 5.16 -1.57
CA ASP A 69 -12.84 6.54 -1.87
C ASP A 69 -11.91 7.17 -0.80
N LEU A 70 -11.13 6.33 -0.14
CA LEU A 70 -10.13 6.70 0.83
C LEU A 70 -8.74 6.31 0.31
N GLY A 71 -7.82 7.26 0.26
CA GLY A 71 -6.47 7.03 -0.24
C GLY A 71 -5.43 7.96 0.36
N ILE A 72 -4.17 7.57 0.21
CA ILE A 72 -3.03 8.42 0.52
C ILE A 72 -2.53 9.00 -0.79
N CYS A 73 -2.56 10.32 -0.87
CA CYS A 73 -2.13 11.07 -2.05
C CYS A 73 -0.99 12.02 -1.67
N ALA A 74 0.01 12.10 -2.54
CA ALA A 74 1.04 13.12 -2.43
C ALA A 74 0.55 14.42 -3.08
N ASN A 75 0.60 15.53 -2.34
CA ASN A 75 0.25 16.85 -2.86
C ASN A 75 1.38 17.45 -3.72
N LYS A 76 2.61 17.01 -3.50
CA LYS A 76 3.82 17.46 -4.21
C LYS A 76 4.67 16.26 -4.62
N ARG A 77 5.92 16.52 -4.99
CA ARG A 77 6.89 15.50 -5.40
C ARG A 77 7.09 14.45 -4.31
N VAL A 78 7.05 13.18 -4.69
CA VAL A 78 7.40 12.05 -3.83
C VAL A 78 8.92 11.90 -3.81
N LEU A 79 9.55 12.04 -2.65
CA LEU A 79 11.01 11.96 -2.49
C LEU A 79 11.51 10.56 -2.11
N SER A 80 10.62 9.70 -1.64
CA SER A 80 10.93 8.33 -1.21
C SER A 80 10.88 7.28 -2.33
N VAL A 81 10.91 7.71 -3.59
CA VAL A 81 11.01 6.82 -4.75
C VAL A 81 12.08 7.37 -5.67
N LEU A 82 13.15 6.62 -5.84
CA LEU A 82 14.29 6.97 -6.70
C LEU A 82 14.49 5.91 -7.78
N VAL A 83 15.06 6.32 -8.90
CA VAL A 83 15.59 5.41 -9.91
C VAL A 83 17.08 5.66 -10.02
N GLU A 84 17.85 4.67 -9.63
CA GLU A 84 19.31 4.70 -9.74
C GLU A 84 19.71 4.43 -11.19
N LYS A 85 20.17 5.48 -11.87
CA LYS A 85 20.57 5.40 -13.28
C LYS A 85 21.87 4.63 -13.45
N ASN A 86 22.09 4.11 -14.65
CA ASN A 86 23.31 3.33 -15.00
C ASN A 86 23.45 2.01 -14.23
N THR A 87 22.36 1.46 -13.74
CA THR A 87 22.30 0.14 -13.11
C THR A 87 21.41 -0.78 -13.94
N LEU A 88 21.53 -2.09 -13.70
CA LEU A 88 20.61 -3.06 -14.30
C LEU A 88 19.18 -2.77 -13.84
N ASN A 89 18.23 -2.85 -14.78
CA ASN A 89 16.81 -2.65 -14.49
C ASN A 89 16.34 -3.66 -13.44
N ALA A 90 16.09 -3.17 -12.24
CA ALA A 90 15.58 -3.97 -11.12
C ALA A 90 14.35 -3.33 -10.49
N LYS A 91 13.38 -4.17 -10.15
CA LYS A 91 12.13 -3.76 -9.50
C LYS A 91 12.27 -3.91 -7.99
N ASP A 92 11.76 -2.95 -7.24
CA ASP A 92 11.58 -3.13 -5.81
C ASP A 92 10.30 -3.94 -5.54
N PRO A 93 10.39 -5.12 -4.90
CA PRO A 93 9.24 -5.99 -4.69
C PRO A 93 8.20 -5.42 -3.72
N SER A 94 8.51 -4.36 -2.99
CA SER A 94 7.63 -3.77 -1.98
C SER A 94 6.52 -2.89 -2.57
N SER A 95 6.68 -2.34 -3.80
CA SER A 95 5.69 -1.45 -4.39
C SER A 95 5.43 -1.71 -5.87
N ALA A 96 4.25 -2.21 -6.18
CA ALA A 96 3.78 -2.40 -7.55
C ALA A 96 3.56 -1.07 -8.28
N THR A 97 3.00 -0.06 -7.61
CA THR A 97 2.70 1.25 -8.21
C THR A 97 3.95 1.99 -8.62
N SER A 98 4.98 2.05 -7.77
CA SER A 98 6.24 2.76 -8.09
C SER A 98 6.99 2.11 -9.24
N ASN A 99 7.01 0.78 -9.30
CA ASN A 99 7.61 0.06 -10.44
C ASN A 99 6.84 0.32 -11.74
N ALA A 100 5.52 0.35 -11.69
CA ALA A 100 4.70 0.64 -12.86
C ALA A 100 4.89 2.09 -13.33
N LEU A 101 4.98 3.05 -12.41
CA LEU A 101 5.24 4.45 -12.71
C LEU A 101 6.60 4.63 -13.39
N ALA A 102 7.67 4.03 -12.86
CA ALA A 102 9.00 4.08 -13.47
C ALA A 102 8.98 3.56 -14.91
N LYS A 103 8.25 2.46 -15.16
CA LYS A 103 8.07 1.92 -16.52
C LYS A 103 7.33 2.88 -17.45
N VAL A 104 6.22 3.49 -16.97
CA VAL A 104 5.43 4.46 -17.76
C VAL A 104 6.25 5.69 -18.11
N LEU A 105 7.06 6.17 -17.16
CA LEU A 105 7.94 7.32 -17.34
C LEU A 105 9.25 6.97 -18.10
N LYS A 106 9.37 5.73 -18.59
CA LYS A 106 10.56 5.24 -19.31
C LYS A 106 11.87 5.50 -18.54
N GLN A 107 11.82 5.33 -17.22
CA GLN A 107 13.01 5.44 -16.38
C GLN A 107 13.71 4.08 -16.31
N ASP A 108 14.91 4.02 -16.87
CA ASP A 108 15.76 2.83 -16.83
C ASP A 108 16.69 2.88 -15.61
N GLY A 109 16.81 1.75 -14.91
CA GLY A 109 17.62 1.60 -13.73
C GLY A 109 16.95 0.83 -12.62
N LYS A 110 17.61 0.81 -11.46
CA LYS A 110 17.09 0.15 -10.26
C LYS A 110 16.13 1.06 -9.51
N VAL A 111 14.91 0.60 -9.29
CA VAL A 111 13.91 1.31 -8.46
C VAL A 111 14.20 1.09 -6.98
N ILE A 112 14.34 2.17 -6.22
CA ILE A 112 14.60 2.18 -4.78
C ILE A 112 13.45 2.92 -4.10
N ILE A 113 12.87 2.35 -3.04
CA ILE A 113 11.65 2.84 -2.40
C ILE A 113 11.80 2.87 -0.88
N GLY A 114 11.15 3.87 -0.27
CA GLY A 114 11.08 4.03 1.17
C GLY A 114 12.40 4.45 1.80
N ASP A 115 12.71 3.93 2.97
CA ASP A 115 13.90 4.31 3.77
C ASP A 115 15.23 4.10 3.03
N LYS A 116 15.25 3.19 2.05
CA LYS A 116 16.42 2.95 1.21
C LYS A 116 16.68 4.06 0.18
N ALA A 117 15.69 4.92 -0.05
CA ALA A 117 15.76 6.04 -0.98
C ALA A 117 16.12 7.35 -0.28
N LEU A 118 16.10 7.40 1.04
CA LEU A 118 16.44 8.53 1.90
C LEU A 118 17.85 8.43 2.43
#